data_f2707e78ace78abfb5af4fc2bdba6a96
#
_entry.id   f2707e78ace78abfb5af4fc2bdba6a96
#
_cell.length_a   1.000
_cell.length_b   1.000
_cell.length_c   1.000
_cell.angle_alpha   90.00
_cell.angle_beta   90.00
_cell.angle_gamma   90.00
#
_symmetry.space_group_name_H-M   'P 1'
#
loop_
_entity.id
_entity.type
_entity.pdbx_description
1 polymer ?
#
loop_
_entity_poly.entity_id
_entity_poly.type
_entity_poly.pdbx_seq_one_letter_code
_entity_poly.pdbx_strand_id
1 'polypeptide(L)'
;AITLKATSQGMGHGHYDKLAMAYYDNGHEILTDYGASRFLNIEAKHGGHYTKENNTYAKQTIAHNTVVVDQKSNYGGKLKVAEQYHANIVEADFSHDGWQMVMARDTNAYPGVDMLRTIVYAKVSFLERPLICDVFRLKSDKVHDYDYPLWYNGHLVSVNYPYQRNLDQMAPLGQKAGYQHLWLEATGQNTASSTSCLTFFKANRFYSVNYASSPTSEFKFVALGANDPDFNLQHRSGYIIREKGKKNHTFAVSIETHGEY
;
A
#
# COMPACT_ATOMS: atom_id res chain seq x y z
N ALA A 1 -11.71 -11.86 -2.11
CA ALA A 1 -11.32 -11.42 -3.46
C ALA A 1 -10.11 -10.51 -3.38
N ILE A 2 -9.24 -10.54 -4.40
CA ILE A 2 -8.10 -9.65 -4.55
C ILE A 2 -8.24 -8.93 -5.87
N THR A 3 -7.92 -7.64 -5.90
CA THR A 3 -7.85 -6.85 -7.13
C THR A 3 -6.44 -6.34 -7.35
N LEU A 4 -5.96 -6.36 -8.60
CA LEU A 4 -4.71 -5.74 -9.03
C LEU A 4 -5.02 -4.71 -10.11
N LYS A 5 -4.55 -3.47 -9.94
CA LYS A 5 -4.85 -2.36 -10.85
C LYS A 5 -3.78 -2.20 -11.93
N ALA A 6 -4.14 -2.48 -13.16
CA ALA A 6 -3.29 -2.35 -14.35
C ALA A 6 -3.85 -1.38 -15.39
N THR A 7 -4.83 -0.55 -15.02
CA THR A 7 -5.57 0.34 -15.91
C THR A 7 -4.80 1.61 -16.27
N SER A 8 -5.18 2.25 -17.37
CA SER A 8 -4.78 3.63 -17.71
C SER A 8 -5.40 4.65 -16.74
N GLN A 9 -4.92 5.89 -16.77
CA GLN A 9 -5.38 6.96 -15.89
C GLN A 9 -6.84 7.38 -16.13
N GLY A 10 -7.26 7.50 -17.35
CA GLY A 10 -8.62 7.79 -17.81
C GLY A 10 -9.26 9.09 -17.28
N MET A 11 -9.66 9.98 -18.20
CA MET A 11 -10.60 11.11 -18.03
C MET A 11 -10.48 11.97 -16.76
N GLY A 12 -9.29 12.13 -16.19
CA GLY A 12 -9.04 12.96 -15.00
C GLY A 12 -9.54 12.38 -13.67
N HIS A 13 -10.23 11.25 -13.69
CA HIS A 13 -10.74 10.57 -12.49
C HIS A 13 -9.76 9.52 -11.92
N GLY A 14 -8.76 9.13 -12.70
CA GLY A 14 -7.76 8.15 -12.27
C GLY A 14 -6.82 8.67 -11.18
N HIS A 15 -6.24 7.74 -10.43
CA HIS A 15 -5.25 7.99 -9.40
C HIS A 15 -3.87 7.52 -9.86
N TYR A 16 -2.82 7.97 -9.18
CA TYR A 16 -1.44 7.52 -9.42
C TYR A 16 -1.18 6.22 -8.66
N ASP A 17 -1.86 5.16 -9.07
CA ASP A 17 -2.04 3.92 -8.32
C ASP A 17 -1.70 2.65 -9.13
N LYS A 18 -0.73 2.75 -10.02
CA LYS A 18 -0.31 1.61 -10.85
C LYS A 18 0.17 0.46 -9.99
N LEU A 19 -0.29 -0.74 -10.34
CA LEU A 19 -0.04 -1.98 -9.61
C LEU A 19 -0.58 -1.99 -8.17
N ALA A 20 -1.54 -1.12 -7.83
CA ALA A 20 -2.18 -1.15 -6.52
C ALA A 20 -3.03 -2.41 -6.34
N MET A 21 -3.04 -2.91 -5.10
CA MET A 21 -3.82 -4.07 -4.67
C MET A 21 -4.88 -3.66 -3.65
N ALA A 22 -6.07 -4.24 -3.75
CA ALA A 22 -7.03 -4.27 -2.65
C ALA A 22 -7.41 -5.72 -2.33
N TYR A 23 -7.68 -6.00 -1.06
CA TYR A 23 -8.06 -7.33 -0.58
C TYR A 23 -9.37 -7.28 0.18
N TYR A 24 -10.26 -8.18 -0.19
CA TYR A 24 -11.58 -8.37 0.43
C TYR A 24 -11.71 -9.79 0.95
N ASP A 25 -12.16 -9.95 2.17
CA ASP A 25 -12.44 -11.24 2.79
C ASP A 25 -13.76 -11.19 3.57
N ASN A 26 -14.55 -12.25 3.46
CA ASN A 26 -15.84 -12.41 4.14
C ASN A 26 -16.78 -11.19 4.03
N GLY A 27 -16.85 -10.58 2.84
CA GLY A 27 -17.69 -9.41 2.61
C GLY A 27 -17.12 -8.07 3.12
N HIS A 28 -15.92 -8.08 3.68
CA HIS A 28 -15.26 -6.89 4.22
C HIS A 28 -14.02 -6.50 3.42
N GLU A 29 -13.76 -5.20 3.34
CA GLU A 29 -12.51 -4.65 2.83
C GLU A 29 -11.43 -4.77 3.90
N ILE A 30 -10.35 -5.49 3.59
CA ILE A 30 -9.24 -5.81 4.50
C ILE A 30 -8.04 -4.92 4.22
N LEU A 31 -7.54 -4.93 2.96
CA LEU A 31 -6.62 -3.91 2.47
C LEU A 31 -7.39 -2.95 1.59
N THR A 32 -7.40 -1.70 2.01
CA THR A 32 -8.30 -0.69 1.47
C THR A 32 -7.66 0.10 0.33
N ASP A 33 -8.47 0.53 -0.63
CA ASP A 33 -8.15 1.64 -1.50
C ASP A 33 -8.86 2.89 -0.98
N TYR A 34 -8.15 4.03 -0.88
CA TYR A 34 -8.75 5.25 -0.33
C TYR A 34 -9.93 5.72 -1.17
N GLY A 35 -9.85 5.58 -2.47
CA GLY A 35 -10.86 6.09 -3.39
C GLY A 35 -10.83 7.62 -3.50
N ALA A 36 -11.96 8.24 -3.78
CA ALA A 36 -12.09 9.69 -3.77
C ALA A 36 -12.06 10.24 -2.34
N SER A 37 -11.60 11.49 -2.17
CA SER A 37 -11.70 12.18 -0.89
C SER A 37 -13.14 12.20 -0.40
N ARG A 38 -13.34 11.74 0.82
CA ARG A 38 -14.62 11.65 1.49
C ARG A 38 -14.51 12.33 2.83
N PHE A 39 -15.52 13.12 3.18
CA PHE A 39 -15.53 13.88 4.40
C PHE A 39 -16.93 14.07 4.89
N LEU A 40 -17.03 14.46 6.17
CA LEU A 40 -18.28 14.54 6.87
C LEU A 40 -19.13 15.77 6.44
N ASN A 41 -18.50 16.82 5.93
CA ASN A 41 -19.10 18.14 5.78
C ASN A 41 -19.41 18.56 4.33
N ILE A 42 -19.17 17.70 3.34
CA ILE A 42 -19.42 18.03 1.94
C ILE A 42 -20.62 17.26 1.38
N GLU A 43 -21.37 17.90 0.52
CA GLU A 43 -22.51 17.31 -0.15
C GLU A 43 -22.12 16.04 -0.92
N ALA A 44 -22.89 14.99 -0.74
CA ALA A 44 -22.66 13.67 -1.34
C ALA A 44 -22.52 13.71 -2.88
N LYS A 45 -23.22 14.63 -3.56
CA LYS A 45 -23.16 14.78 -5.03
C LYS A 45 -21.78 15.13 -5.57
N HIS A 46 -20.93 15.79 -4.78
CA HIS A 46 -19.57 16.13 -5.20
C HIS A 46 -18.54 15.07 -4.81
N GLY A 47 -18.88 14.18 -3.88
CA GLY A 47 -18.05 13.02 -3.48
C GLY A 47 -16.61 13.36 -3.06
N GLY A 48 -16.33 14.62 -2.72
CA GLY A 48 -14.98 15.09 -2.41
C GLY A 48 -14.09 15.37 -3.60
N HIS A 49 -14.57 15.22 -4.81
CA HIS A 49 -13.75 15.39 -6.03
C HIS A 49 -13.08 16.76 -6.13
N TYR A 50 -13.75 17.81 -5.67
CA TYR A 50 -13.26 19.19 -5.77
C TYR A 50 -12.51 19.68 -4.53
N THR A 51 -12.37 18.87 -3.48
CA THR A 51 -11.54 19.22 -2.33
C THR A 51 -10.07 19.21 -2.70
N LYS A 52 -9.27 20.05 -2.05
CA LYS A 52 -7.82 20.10 -2.24
C LYS A 52 -7.17 18.75 -1.90
N GLU A 53 -7.70 18.04 -0.89
CA GLU A 53 -7.20 16.74 -0.41
C GLU A 53 -7.40 15.63 -1.44
N ASN A 54 -8.33 15.77 -2.37
CA ASN A 54 -8.44 14.84 -3.49
C ASN A 54 -7.15 14.84 -4.35
N ASN A 55 -6.58 16.01 -4.60
CA ASN A 55 -5.35 16.12 -5.36
C ASN A 55 -4.08 15.95 -4.49
N THR A 56 -4.10 16.43 -3.25
CA THR A 56 -2.90 16.41 -2.40
C THR A 56 -2.72 15.09 -1.67
N TYR A 57 -3.75 14.24 -1.58
CA TYR A 57 -3.70 12.92 -0.95
C TYR A 57 -4.36 11.81 -1.78
N ALA A 58 -5.69 11.86 -1.98
CA ALA A 58 -6.44 10.70 -2.50
C ALA A 58 -5.93 10.16 -3.84
N LYS A 59 -5.46 11.04 -4.73
CA LYS A 59 -4.84 10.67 -6.01
C LYS A 59 -3.38 10.26 -5.90
N GLN A 60 -2.71 10.54 -4.80
CA GLN A 60 -1.28 10.31 -4.66
C GLN A 60 -0.96 8.83 -4.44
N THR A 61 0.17 8.36 -4.95
CA THR A 61 0.53 6.93 -4.90
C THR A 61 0.59 6.38 -3.48
N ILE A 62 1.00 7.19 -2.50
CA ILE A 62 1.06 6.77 -1.09
C ILE A 62 -0.31 6.42 -0.49
N ALA A 63 -1.41 6.90 -1.07
CA ALA A 63 -2.77 6.58 -0.62
C ALA A 63 -3.24 5.18 -1.03
N HIS A 64 -2.42 4.42 -1.77
CA HIS A 64 -2.76 3.14 -2.37
C HIS A 64 -1.75 2.06 -1.97
N ASN A 65 -2.16 0.79 -1.95
CA ASN A 65 -1.30 -0.36 -1.65
C ASN A 65 -0.42 -0.72 -2.85
N THR A 66 0.51 0.16 -3.19
CA THR A 66 1.53 -0.02 -4.25
C THR A 66 2.83 0.66 -3.85
N VAL A 67 3.95 0.28 -4.48
CA VAL A 67 5.25 0.84 -4.11
C VAL A 67 5.39 2.30 -4.55
N VAL A 68 5.88 3.13 -3.65
CA VAL A 68 6.29 4.52 -3.88
C VAL A 68 7.81 4.59 -3.97
N VAL A 69 8.32 5.31 -4.96
CA VAL A 69 9.76 5.53 -5.15
C VAL A 69 10.12 6.97 -4.80
N ASP A 70 11.13 7.17 -3.93
CA ASP A 70 11.67 8.46 -3.51
C ASP A 70 10.60 9.44 -2.99
N GLN A 71 9.56 8.91 -2.33
CA GLN A 71 8.41 9.70 -1.86
C GLN A 71 7.75 10.55 -2.96
N LYS A 72 7.69 10.03 -4.18
CA LYS A 72 7.05 10.69 -5.32
C LYS A 72 5.88 9.84 -5.83
N SER A 73 4.88 10.49 -6.39
CA SER A 73 3.80 9.76 -7.04
C SER A 73 4.20 9.28 -8.44
N ASN A 74 3.54 8.20 -8.89
CA ASN A 74 3.67 7.71 -10.26
C ASN A 74 3.57 8.88 -11.24
N TYR A 75 4.36 8.87 -12.28
CA TYR A 75 4.42 9.92 -13.33
C TYR A 75 4.72 11.34 -12.79
N GLY A 76 5.32 11.43 -11.59
CA GLY A 76 5.56 12.68 -10.88
C GLY A 76 4.27 13.44 -10.51
N GLY A 77 3.13 12.75 -10.40
CA GLY A 77 1.82 13.34 -10.13
C GLY A 77 1.27 14.19 -11.29
N LYS A 78 1.71 13.92 -12.53
CA LYS A 78 1.30 14.69 -13.72
C LYS A 78 0.25 13.91 -14.52
N LEU A 79 -0.98 14.40 -14.50
CA LEU A 79 -2.12 13.78 -15.19
C LEU A 79 -1.86 13.52 -16.66
N LYS A 80 -1.40 14.52 -17.42
CA LYS A 80 -1.13 14.40 -18.86
C LYS A 80 -0.08 13.33 -19.21
N VAL A 81 0.84 13.02 -18.28
CA VAL A 81 1.80 11.92 -18.44
C VAL A 81 1.14 10.59 -18.10
N ALA A 82 0.41 10.54 -16.99
CA ALA A 82 -0.27 9.33 -16.55
C ALA A 82 -1.32 8.81 -17.54
N GLU A 83 -1.98 9.69 -18.29
CA GLU A 83 -2.97 9.35 -19.32
C GLU A 83 -2.38 8.60 -20.53
N GLN A 84 -1.05 8.67 -20.71
CA GLN A 84 -0.37 8.04 -21.86
C GLN A 84 0.05 6.59 -21.57
N TYR A 85 -0.01 6.14 -20.31
CA TYR A 85 0.55 4.87 -19.89
C TYR A 85 -0.43 4.05 -19.05
N HIS A 86 -0.20 2.74 -19.08
CA HIS A 86 -0.85 1.76 -18.21
C HIS A 86 0.15 0.67 -17.84
N ALA A 87 -0.12 -0.06 -16.77
CA ALA A 87 0.59 -1.30 -16.50
C ALA A 87 0.11 -2.41 -17.44
N ASN A 88 0.97 -3.36 -17.76
CA ASN A 88 0.64 -4.50 -18.62
C ASN A 88 0.47 -5.76 -17.76
N ILE A 89 -0.59 -6.51 -17.99
CA ILE A 89 -0.70 -7.87 -17.46
C ILE A 89 0.30 -8.73 -18.22
N VAL A 90 1.25 -9.31 -17.50
CA VAL A 90 2.28 -10.20 -18.04
C VAL A 90 1.75 -11.62 -18.11
N GLU A 91 1.07 -12.04 -17.05
CA GLU A 91 0.51 -13.37 -16.92
C GLU A 91 -0.70 -13.35 -15.96
N ALA A 92 -1.70 -14.16 -16.23
CA ALA A 92 -2.82 -14.38 -15.32
C ALA A 92 -3.29 -15.82 -15.48
N ASP A 93 -3.27 -16.58 -14.40
CA ASP A 93 -3.73 -17.97 -14.38
C ASP A 93 -4.72 -18.18 -13.22
N PHE A 94 -5.94 -18.44 -13.56
CA PHE A 94 -7.07 -18.71 -12.67
C PHE A 94 -7.65 -20.11 -12.88
N SER A 95 -6.97 -20.97 -13.65
CA SER A 95 -7.45 -22.29 -14.04
C SER A 95 -7.28 -23.36 -12.96
N HIS A 96 -6.45 -23.11 -11.95
CA HIS A 96 -6.13 -24.07 -10.90
C HIS A 96 -7.00 -23.88 -9.64
N ASP A 97 -7.59 -24.97 -9.15
CA ASP A 97 -8.38 -24.95 -7.92
C ASP A 97 -7.53 -24.70 -6.64
N GLY A 98 -6.25 -25.05 -6.69
CA GLY A 98 -5.34 -24.94 -5.57
C GLY A 98 -4.64 -23.58 -5.45
N TRP A 99 -4.52 -22.85 -6.55
CA TRP A 99 -3.89 -21.52 -6.58
C TRP A 99 -4.35 -20.70 -7.78
N GLN A 100 -4.24 -19.40 -7.65
CA GLN A 100 -4.51 -18.42 -8.71
C GLN A 100 -3.41 -17.39 -8.69
N MET A 101 -3.00 -16.88 -9.83
CA MET A 101 -1.91 -15.93 -9.97
C MET A 101 -2.25 -14.82 -10.97
N VAL A 102 -1.76 -13.62 -10.66
CA VAL A 102 -1.69 -12.52 -11.62
C VAL A 102 -0.35 -11.82 -11.49
N MET A 103 0.25 -11.51 -12.64
CA MET A 103 1.51 -10.78 -12.76
C MET A 103 1.31 -9.57 -13.66
N ALA A 104 1.68 -8.39 -13.18
CA ALA A 104 1.62 -7.16 -13.97
C ALA A 104 2.90 -6.34 -13.83
N ARG A 105 3.26 -5.61 -14.89
CA ARG A 105 4.50 -4.83 -15.00
C ARG A 105 4.22 -3.40 -15.45
N ASP A 106 4.92 -2.45 -14.84
CA ASP A 106 4.97 -1.06 -15.28
C ASP A 106 6.42 -0.56 -15.32
N THR A 107 6.85 0.00 -16.45
CA THR A 107 8.18 0.58 -16.64
C THR A 107 8.14 2.08 -16.83
N ASN A 108 6.97 2.70 -16.74
CA ASN A 108 6.73 4.11 -17.02
C ASN A 108 6.33 4.91 -15.76
N ALA A 109 5.85 4.23 -14.71
CA ALA A 109 5.38 4.88 -13.50
C ALA A 109 6.46 5.74 -12.83
N TYR A 110 7.71 5.28 -12.88
CA TYR A 110 8.88 6.04 -12.41
C TYR A 110 10.00 5.93 -13.44
N PRO A 111 10.61 7.04 -13.85
CA PRO A 111 11.69 7.03 -14.84
C PRO A 111 12.87 6.15 -14.39
N GLY A 112 13.19 5.12 -15.19
CA GLY A 112 14.31 4.21 -14.94
C GLY A 112 14.07 3.15 -13.87
N VAL A 113 12.82 2.98 -13.41
CA VAL A 113 12.44 1.91 -12.49
C VAL A 113 11.49 0.94 -13.17
N ASP A 114 11.88 -0.32 -13.20
CA ASP A 114 11.06 -1.44 -13.67
C ASP A 114 10.35 -2.08 -12.48
N MET A 115 9.02 -2.01 -12.49
CA MET A 115 8.14 -2.50 -11.45
C MET A 115 7.41 -3.76 -11.93
N LEU A 116 7.55 -4.87 -11.22
CA LEU A 116 6.83 -6.12 -11.50
C LEU A 116 6.20 -6.61 -10.21
N ARG A 117 4.88 -6.73 -10.21
CA ARG A 117 4.13 -7.30 -9.09
C ARG A 117 3.49 -8.63 -9.48
N THR A 118 3.70 -9.64 -8.64
CA THR A 118 3.08 -10.96 -8.75
C THR A 118 2.26 -11.22 -7.49
N ILE A 119 0.98 -11.50 -7.65
CA ILE A 119 0.12 -11.87 -6.55
C ILE A 119 -0.32 -13.32 -6.78
N VAL A 120 -0.11 -14.16 -5.78
CA VAL A 120 -0.55 -15.57 -5.76
C VAL A 120 -1.52 -15.74 -4.60
N TYR A 121 -2.67 -16.33 -4.89
CA TYR A 121 -3.66 -16.77 -3.92
C TYR A 121 -3.64 -18.29 -3.90
N ALA A 122 -3.12 -18.90 -2.82
CA ALA A 122 -2.85 -20.33 -2.78
C ALA A 122 -3.50 -21.02 -1.58
N LYS A 123 -4.14 -22.16 -1.83
CA LYS A 123 -4.56 -23.09 -0.77
C LYS A 123 -3.36 -23.88 -0.31
N VAL A 124 -3.04 -23.81 0.97
CA VAL A 124 -1.90 -24.49 1.59
C VAL A 124 -2.45 -25.51 2.59
N SER A 125 -2.03 -26.75 2.51
CA SER A 125 -2.63 -27.88 3.24
C SER A 125 -2.65 -27.76 4.77
N PHE A 126 -1.74 -26.96 5.33
CA PHE A 126 -1.64 -26.72 6.78
C PHE A 126 -2.31 -25.40 7.22
N LEU A 127 -2.92 -24.66 6.31
CA LEU A 127 -3.68 -23.46 6.61
C LEU A 127 -5.17 -23.69 6.33
N GLU A 128 -6.02 -23.23 7.22
CA GLU A 128 -7.48 -23.31 7.04
C GLU A 128 -7.98 -22.42 5.90
N ARG A 129 -7.25 -21.33 5.63
CA ARG A 129 -7.60 -20.33 4.62
C ARG A 129 -6.46 -20.15 3.63
N PRO A 130 -6.76 -19.75 2.39
CA PRO A 130 -5.73 -19.50 1.39
C PRO A 130 -4.75 -18.42 1.82
N LEU A 131 -3.49 -18.65 1.53
CA LEU A 131 -2.41 -17.69 1.71
C LEU A 131 -2.35 -16.73 0.51
N ILE A 132 -2.15 -15.45 0.77
CA ILE A 132 -1.81 -14.47 -0.25
C ILE A 132 -0.30 -14.28 -0.22
N CYS A 133 0.36 -14.48 -1.36
CA CYS A 133 1.76 -14.12 -1.55
C CYS A 133 1.83 -12.94 -2.52
N ASP A 134 2.45 -11.86 -2.10
CA ASP A 134 2.67 -10.65 -2.88
C ASP A 134 4.17 -10.42 -3.03
N VAL A 135 4.64 -10.53 -4.27
CA VAL A 135 6.04 -10.34 -4.62
C VAL A 135 6.15 -9.13 -5.53
N PHE A 136 6.65 -8.02 -4.98
CA PHE A 136 6.82 -6.79 -5.73
C PHE A 136 8.30 -6.52 -5.99
N ARG A 137 8.74 -6.79 -7.21
CA ARG A 137 10.12 -6.64 -7.64
C ARG A 137 10.35 -5.28 -8.30
N LEU A 138 11.42 -4.62 -7.88
CA LEU A 138 11.88 -3.33 -8.40
C LEU A 138 13.30 -3.47 -8.92
N LYS A 139 13.55 -2.95 -10.12
CA LYS A 139 14.89 -2.90 -10.72
C LYS A 139 15.18 -1.51 -11.22
N SER A 140 16.37 -0.99 -10.91
CA SER A 140 16.87 0.28 -11.40
C SER A 140 18.39 0.31 -11.48
N ASP A 141 18.94 1.12 -12.37
CA ASP A 141 20.37 1.41 -12.42
C ASP A 141 20.80 2.46 -11.38
N LYS A 142 19.83 3.19 -10.81
CA LYS A 142 20.03 4.21 -9.78
C LYS A 142 19.62 3.71 -8.41
N VAL A 143 20.15 4.35 -7.39
CA VAL A 143 19.79 4.10 -5.99
C VAL A 143 18.53 4.89 -5.66
N HIS A 144 17.58 4.23 -5.01
CA HIS A 144 16.29 4.78 -4.60
C HIS A 144 15.94 4.37 -3.17
N ASP A 145 15.01 5.12 -2.58
CA ASP A 145 14.27 4.70 -1.40
C ASP A 145 12.89 4.19 -1.86
N TYR A 146 12.50 3.01 -1.36
CA TYR A 146 11.25 2.37 -1.70
C TYR A 146 10.35 2.27 -0.48
N ASP A 147 9.12 2.77 -0.60
CA ASP A 147 8.06 2.62 0.40
C ASP A 147 6.99 1.65 -0.11
N TYR A 148 6.66 0.65 0.69
CA TYR A 148 5.56 -0.28 0.44
C TYR A 148 4.47 -0.02 1.49
N PRO A 149 3.47 0.81 1.17
CA PRO A 149 2.34 1.09 2.05
C PRO A 149 1.34 -0.06 2.07
N LEU A 150 0.77 -0.27 3.26
CA LEU A 150 -0.36 -1.15 3.51
C LEU A 150 -1.41 -0.37 4.28
N TRP A 151 -2.51 -0.06 3.61
CA TRP A 151 -3.68 0.54 4.20
C TRP A 151 -4.64 -0.58 4.60
N TYR A 152 -4.59 -0.95 5.86
CA TYR A 152 -5.44 -2.00 6.40
C TYR A 152 -6.66 -1.43 7.13
N ASN A 153 -7.73 -2.19 7.13
CA ASN A 153 -8.96 -1.84 7.83
C ASN A 153 -9.11 -2.77 9.04
N GLY A 154 -8.89 -2.23 10.24
CA GLY A 154 -8.97 -3.03 11.46
C GLY A 154 -8.15 -2.44 12.59
N HIS A 155 -8.01 -3.22 13.65
CA HIS A 155 -7.26 -2.85 14.84
C HIS A 155 -5.91 -3.56 14.86
N LEU A 156 -4.83 -2.81 15.02
CA LEU A 156 -3.51 -3.38 15.22
C LEU A 156 -3.51 -4.22 16.52
N VAL A 157 -3.09 -5.47 16.42
CA VAL A 157 -3.01 -6.41 17.54
C VAL A 157 -1.57 -6.52 18.04
N SER A 158 -0.64 -6.83 17.15
CA SER A 158 0.75 -7.05 17.52
C SER A 158 1.72 -6.85 16.36
N VAL A 159 2.98 -6.65 16.71
CA VAL A 159 4.14 -6.79 15.83
C VAL A 159 5.21 -7.61 16.56
N ASN A 160 6.08 -8.29 15.82
CA ASN A 160 7.12 -9.16 16.40
C ASN A 160 8.52 -8.52 16.45
N TYR A 161 8.59 -7.21 16.32
CA TYR A 161 9.84 -6.44 16.35
C TYR A 161 9.69 -5.19 17.24
N PRO A 162 10.80 -4.64 17.77
CA PRO A 162 10.76 -3.43 18.58
C PRO A 162 10.36 -2.21 17.77
N TYR A 163 9.62 -1.30 18.39
CA TYR A 163 9.26 -0.01 17.82
C TYR A 163 9.31 1.09 18.87
N GLN A 164 9.54 2.31 18.42
CA GLN A 164 9.54 3.51 19.24
C GLN A 164 8.38 4.42 18.83
N ARG A 165 7.56 4.81 19.78
CA ARG A 165 6.45 5.75 19.57
C ARG A 165 6.96 7.19 19.60
N ASN A 166 6.39 8.04 18.76
CA ASN A 166 6.61 9.49 18.76
C ASN A 166 5.57 10.14 19.69
N LEU A 167 5.88 10.17 20.99
CA LEU A 167 4.94 10.68 22.00
C LEU A 167 5.05 12.18 22.24
N ASP A 168 6.24 12.74 22.08
CA ASP A 168 6.53 14.13 22.46
C ASP A 168 6.09 15.13 21.37
N GLN A 169 6.22 14.76 20.12
CA GLN A 169 5.81 15.60 19.01
C GLN A 169 5.43 14.75 17.80
N MET A 170 4.15 14.78 17.45
CA MET A 170 3.69 14.21 16.19
C MET A 170 4.04 15.15 15.03
N ALA A 171 4.73 14.62 14.03
CA ALA A 171 5.07 15.35 12.82
C ALA A 171 4.60 14.59 11.59
N PRO A 172 4.28 15.29 10.48
CA PRO A 172 4.01 14.63 9.21
C PRO A 172 5.23 13.84 8.72
N LEU A 173 4.97 12.68 8.10
CA LEU A 173 6.02 11.80 7.57
C LEU A 173 6.82 12.43 6.41
N GLY A 174 6.25 13.43 5.74
CA GLY A 174 6.90 14.16 4.68
C GLY A 174 6.17 15.46 4.33
N GLN A 175 6.59 16.12 3.25
CA GLN A 175 6.11 17.47 2.93
C GLN A 175 5.20 17.55 1.70
N LYS A 176 5.15 16.51 0.84
CA LYS A 176 4.43 16.51 -0.44
C LYS A 176 4.06 15.10 -0.87
N ALA A 177 3.38 14.97 -2.01
CA ALA A 177 2.98 13.70 -2.64
C ALA A 177 2.16 12.80 -1.70
N GLY A 178 1.33 13.39 -0.83
CA GLY A 178 0.47 12.68 0.12
C GLY A 178 1.10 12.48 1.50
N TYR A 179 2.42 12.45 1.61
CA TYR A 179 3.14 12.24 2.87
C TYR A 179 2.92 13.35 3.91
N GLN A 180 2.61 14.57 3.48
CA GLN A 180 2.26 15.70 4.35
C GLN A 180 0.97 15.46 5.15
N HIS A 181 0.13 14.53 4.71
CA HIS A 181 -1.12 14.17 5.39
C HIS A 181 -0.99 12.98 6.35
N LEU A 182 0.21 12.40 6.48
CA LEU A 182 0.47 11.23 7.30
C LEU A 182 1.20 11.62 8.58
N TRP A 183 0.53 11.52 9.73
CA TRP A 183 1.20 11.57 11.02
C TRP A 183 2.11 10.35 11.18
N LEU A 184 3.37 10.54 11.57
CA LEU A 184 4.26 9.46 11.96
C LEU A 184 4.04 9.14 13.45
N GLU A 185 3.33 8.06 13.73
CA GLU A 185 2.99 7.65 15.10
C GLU A 185 4.12 6.86 15.78
N ALA A 186 4.77 5.96 15.02
CA ALA A 186 5.86 5.16 15.52
C ALA A 186 6.80 4.70 14.40
N THR A 187 8.01 4.34 14.78
CA THR A 187 8.99 3.71 13.89
C THR A 187 9.48 2.41 14.52
N GLY A 188 9.40 1.33 13.74
CA GLY A 188 9.96 0.03 14.09
C GLY A 188 11.16 -0.31 13.22
N GLN A 189 11.99 -1.20 13.72
CA GLN A 189 13.10 -1.78 12.98
C GLN A 189 13.36 -3.21 13.49
N ASN A 190 13.49 -4.14 12.56
CA ASN A 190 13.97 -5.47 12.90
C ASN A 190 15.48 -5.49 12.74
N THR A 191 16.20 -5.76 13.81
CA THR A 191 17.67 -5.79 13.80
C THR A 191 18.26 -7.10 13.27
N ALA A 192 17.44 -8.09 12.99
CA ALA A 192 17.82 -9.37 12.41
C ALA A 192 17.26 -9.53 10.99
N SER A 193 17.96 -10.27 10.14
CA SER A 193 17.39 -10.78 8.89
C SER A 193 16.41 -11.89 9.22
N SER A 194 15.13 -11.58 9.26
CA SER A 194 14.08 -12.53 9.65
C SER A 194 12.73 -12.06 9.10
N THR A 195 11.69 -12.82 9.37
CA THR A 195 10.34 -12.41 9.06
C THR A 195 9.85 -11.38 10.07
N SER A 196 9.51 -10.18 9.59
CA SER A 196 8.77 -9.18 10.36
C SER A 196 7.28 -9.40 10.14
N CYS A 197 6.53 -9.42 11.23
CA CYS A 197 5.09 -9.68 11.22
C CYS A 197 4.33 -8.52 11.84
N LEU A 198 3.24 -8.12 11.20
CA LEU A 198 2.21 -7.24 11.74
C LEU A 198 0.88 -7.99 11.71
N THR A 199 0.21 -8.08 12.84
CA THR A 199 -1.12 -8.70 12.94
C THR A 199 -2.16 -7.66 13.29
N PHE A 200 -3.27 -7.63 12.54
CA PHE A 200 -4.44 -6.82 12.83
C PHE A 200 -5.72 -7.67 12.83
N PHE A 201 -6.75 -7.16 13.48
CA PHE A 201 -8.05 -7.83 13.63
C PHE A 201 -9.13 -7.07 12.89
N LYS A 202 -9.92 -7.76 12.09
CA LYS A 202 -11.07 -7.20 11.37
C LYS A 202 -12.13 -8.28 11.13
N ALA A 203 -13.40 -7.93 11.35
CA ALA A 203 -14.55 -8.79 11.03
C ALA A 203 -14.42 -10.22 11.57
N ASN A 204 -14.09 -10.32 12.85
CA ASN A 204 -13.88 -11.57 13.60
C ASN A 204 -12.72 -12.46 13.13
N ARG A 205 -11.76 -11.88 12.38
CA ARG A 205 -10.58 -12.61 11.88
C ARG A 205 -9.30 -11.83 12.14
N PHE A 206 -8.22 -12.57 12.28
CA PHE A 206 -6.87 -12.02 12.34
C PHE A 206 -6.22 -12.10 10.97
N TYR A 207 -5.46 -11.08 10.65
CA TYR A 207 -4.68 -10.98 9.41
C TYR A 207 -3.24 -10.69 9.79
N SER A 208 -2.34 -11.63 9.49
CA SER A 208 -0.91 -11.48 9.71
C SER A 208 -0.22 -11.18 8.39
N VAL A 209 0.39 -10.00 8.32
CA VAL A 209 1.22 -9.57 7.21
C VAL A 209 2.66 -9.88 7.57
N ASN A 210 3.26 -10.83 6.86
CA ASN A 210 4.63 -11.24 7.04
C ASN A 210 5.50 -10.68 5.92
N TYR A 211 6.63 -10.10 6.26
CA TYR A 211 7.59 -9.54 5.33
C TYR A 211 8.99 -10.12 5.57
N ALA A 212 9.67 -10.57 4.50
CA ALA A 212 11.05 -10.99 4.54
C ALA A 212 11.97 -9.77 4.71
N SER A 213 12.20 -9.38 5.95
CA SER A 213 12.93 -8.16 6.31
C SER A 213 14.44 -8.35 6.40
N SER A 214 15.16 -7.25 6.23
CA SER A 214 16.59 -7.11 6.49
C SER A 214 16.84 -6.22 7.72
N PRO A 215 18.07 -6.19 8.27
CA PRO A 215 18.40 -5.27 9.37
C PRO A 215 18.26 -3.78 9.02
N THR A 216 18.14 -3.44 7.74
CA THR A 216 17.96 -2.06 7.25
C THR A 216 16.49 -1.72 6.94
N SER A 217 15.57 -2.67 7.08
CA SER A 217 14.15 -2.45 6.88
C SER A 217 13.59 -1.58 7.99
N GLU A 218 12.94 -0.49 7.63
CA GLU A 218 12.25 0.41 8.56
C GLU A 218 10.73 0.23 8.44
N PHE A 219 10.04 0.25 9.56
CA PHE A 219 8.58 0.13 9.62
C PHE A 219 7.99 1.41 10.18
N LYS A 220 7.10 2.04 9.42
CA LYS A 220 6.44 3.29 9.81
C LYS A 220 4.98 3.01 10.11
N PHE A 221 4.55 3.34 11.31
CA PHE A 221 3.13 3.37 11.69
C PHE A 221 2.64 4.78 11.48
N VAL A 222 1.61 4.93 10.69
CA VAL A 222 1.11 6.24 10.29
C VAL A 222 -0.38 6.36 10.48
N ALA A 223 -0.84 7.57 10.78
CA ALA A 223 -2.25 7.92 10.78
C ALA A 223 -2.51 9.02 9.75
N LEU A 224 -3.52 8.84 8.92
CA LEU A 224 -3.97 9.86 7.99
C LEU A 224 -4.74 10.96 8.74
N GLY A 225 -4.53 12.23 8.37
CA GLY A 225 -5.24 13.38 8.92
C GLY A 225 -4.34 14.57 9.28
N ALA A 226 -3.03 14.50 9.01
CA ALA A 226 -2.16 15.67 9.15
C ALA A 226 -2.48 16.73 8.09
N ASN A 227 -2.35 18.01 8.45
CA ASN A 227 -2.61 19.15 7.55
C ASN A 227 -3.99 19.08 6.86
N ASP A 228 -5.00 18.67 7.60
CA ASP A 228 -6.39 18.55 7.17
C ASP A 228 -7.31 19.32 8.13
N PRO A 229 -7.26 20.67 8.15
CA PRO A 229 -8.01 21.48 9.10
C PRO A 229 -9.52 21.40 8.93
N ASP A 230 -9.98 21.05 7.75
CA ASP A 230 -11.40 20.96 7.40
C ASP A 230 -11.94 19.52 7.58
N PHE A 231 -11.14 18.59 8.08
CA PHE A 231 -11.51 17.17 8.27
C PHE A 231 -12.07 16.50 7.02
N ASN A 232 -11.45 16.79 5.88
CA ASN A 232 -11.83 16.23 4.59
C ASN A 232 -11.34 14.82 4.35
N LEU A 233 -10.33 14.39 5.11
CA LEU A 233 -9.75 13.05 4.97
C LEU A 233 -10.36 12.06 5.96
N GLN A 234 -10.53 10.83 5.52
CA GLN A 234 -10.87 9.72 6.41
C GLN A 234 -9.66 9.42 7.29
N HIS A 235 -9.85 9.43 8.61
CA HIS A 235 -8.78 9.08 9.53
C HIS A 235 -8.59 7.56 9.51
N ARG A 236 -7.50 7.11 8.92
CA ARG A 236 -7.14 5.69 8.78
C ARG A 236 -5.72 5.47 9.27
N SER A 237 -5.51 4.32 9.88
CA SER A 237 -4.17 3.83 10.19
C SER A 237 -3.55 3.17 8.97
N GLY A 238 -2.26 3.35 8.80
CA GLY A 238 -1.47 2.74 7.76
C GLY A 238 -0.14 2.22 8.28
N TYR A 239 0.45 1.36 7.51
CA TYR A 239 1.75 0.76 7.78
C TYR A 239 2.60 0.84 6.53
N ILE A 240 3.84 1.29 6.65
CA ILE A 240 4.74 1.45 5.52
C ILE A 240 6.04 0.70 5.82
N ILE A 241 6.40 -0.23 4.93
CA ILE A 241 7.72 -0.86 4.93
C ILE A 241 8.62 -0.01 4.06
N ARG A 242 9.71 0.52 4.63
CA ARG A 242 10.67 1.38 3.93
C ARG A 242 12.01 0.69 3.77
N GLU A 243 12.48 0.62 2.53
CA GLU A 243 13.82 0.16 2.18
C GLU A 243 14.62 1.30 1.54
N LYS A 244 15.73 1.67 2.16
CA LYS A 244 16.53 2.82 1.73
C LYS A 244 17.77 2.40 0.95
N GLY A 245 18.14 3.23 -0.02
CA GLY A 245 19.43 3.13 -0.68
C GLY A 245 19.59 1.87 -1.54
N LYS A 246 18.53 1.39 -2.21
CA LYS A 246 18.55 0.18 -3.03
C LYS A 246 18.46 0.49 -4.53
N LYS A 247 19.27 -0.14 -5.36
CA LYS A 247 19.06 -0.17 -6.82
C LYS A 247 17.96 -1.16 -7.18
N ASN A 248 18.10 -2.38 -6.68
CA ASN A 248 17.12 -3.44 -6.86
C ASN A 248 16.58 -3.84 -5.50
N HIS A 249 15.28 -4.10 -5.43
CA HIS A 249 14.65 -4.61 -4.24
C HIS A 249 13.46 -5.52 -4.58
N THR A 250 13.15 -6.44 -3.68
CA THR A 250 11.96 -7.28 -3.77
C THR A 250 11.26 -7.27 -2.43
N PHE A 251 10.08 -6.67 -2.39
CA PHE A 251 9.17 -6.87 -1.27
C PHE A 251 8.53 -8.25 -1.42
N ALA A 252 8.88 -9.17 -0.54
CA ALA A 252 8.27 -10.49 -0.44
C ALA A 252 7.37 -10.51 0.78
N VAL A 253 6.08 -10.41 0.55
CA VAL A 253 5.04 -10.27 1.58
C VAL A 253 4.09 -11.46 1.48
N SER A 254 3.70 -12.02 2.63
CA SER A 254 2.56 -12.93 2.68
C SER A 254 1.50 -12.39 3.63
N ILE A 255 0.23 -12.65 3.30
CA ILE A 255 -0.90 -12.28 4.15
C ILE A 255 -1.64 -13.57 4.49
N GLU A 256 -1.64 -13.90 5.77
CA GLU A 256 -2.32 -15.06 6.33
C GLU A 256 -3.59 -14.59 7.04
N THR A 257 -4.71 -15.20 6.70
CA THR A 257 -5.98 -15.03 7.40
C THR A 257 -6.15 -16.20 8.36
N HIS A 258 -6.31 -15.93 9.65
CA HIS A 258 -6.41 -16.98 10.67
C HIS A 258 -7.32 -16.59 11.84
N GLY A 259 -7.73 -17.61 12.56
CA GLY A 259 -8.63 -17.46 13.70
C GLY A 259 -10.02 -16.95 13.31
N GLU A 260 -10.99 -17.31 14.10
CA GLU A 260 -12.32 -16.70 14.13
C GLU A 260 -12.70 -16.50 15.60
N TYR A 261 -13.28 -15.34 15.88
CA TYR A 261 -13.71 -15.00 17.24
C TYR A 261 -15.19 -15.27 17.41
#